data_00495f5d8373b5f713bafa8260b5d7c0
#
_entry.id   00495f5d8373b5f713bafa8260b5d7c0
#
_cell.length_a   1.000
_cell.length_b   1.000
_cell.length_c   1.000
_cell.angle_alpha   90.00
_cell.angle_beta   90.00
_cell.angle_gamma   90.00
#
_symmetry.space_group_name_H-M   'P 1'
#
loop_
_entity.id
_entity.type
_entity.pdbx_description
1 polymer ?
#
loop_
_entity_poly.entity_id
_entity_poly.type
_entity_poly.pdbx_seq_one_letter_code
_entity_poly.pdbx_strand_id
1 'polypeptide(L)'
;LVIRRQRQMCIRDRDGSDRRLIFTALQETFLTYLKVSFFTAFFVTCPFILMQIWKFIAPGLYKHEKVAILPYLILTPVLFFLGGMLVYYLIMPLAIKFFLSFESTGLSTNLPIQLEAKVNEYLSLVMKLIFAFGISFQLPVVLSLLARIGIVDSQFLKERRKYVVVIIFAAAALLTPPDPITQIGLAIPLLI
;
A
#
# COMPACT_ATOMS: atom_id res chain seq x y z
N LEU A 1 -47.43 -10.56 12.60
CA LEU A 1 -46.20 -10.53 13.42
C LEU A 1 -44.95 -10.65 12.55
N VAL A 2 -44.94 -11.50 11.54
CA VAL A 2 -43.77 -11.69 10.62
C VAL A 2 -43.54 -10.48 9.74
N ILE A 3 -44.60 -9.87 9.18
CA ILE A 3 -44.53 -8.66 8.32
C ILE A 3 -44.00 -7.43 9.10
N ARG A 4 -44.30 -7.35 10.40
CA ARG A 4 -43.76 -6.24 11.24
C ARG A 4 -42.26 -6.38 11.51
N ARG A 5 -41.74 -7.61 11.62
CA ARG A 5 -40.31 -7.88 11.76
C ARG A 5 -39.55 -7.59 10.44
N GLN A 6 -40.15 -7.94 9.29
CA GLN A 6 -39.54 -7.60 7.99
C GLN A 6 -39.48 -6.08 7.75
N ARG A 7 -40.54 -5.33 8.11
CA ARG A 7 -40.51 -3.86 8.04
C ARG A 7 -39.49 -3.22 8.96
N GLN A 8 -39.26 -3.77 10.15
CA GLN A 8 -38.23 -3.28 11.05
C GLN A 8 -36.82 -3.61 10.55
N MET A 9 -36.62 -4.75 9.88
CA MET A 9 -35.35 -5.05 9.20
C MET A 9 -35.06 -4.08 8.05
N CYS A 10 -36.04 -3.81 7.21
CA CYS A 10 -35.90 -2.85 6.09
C CYS A 10 -35.74 -1.39 6.55
N ILE A 11 -36.24 -1.00 7.72
CA ILE A 11 -36.09 0.36 8.26
C ILE A 11 -34.73 0.50 8.97
N ARG A 12 -34.21 -0.57 9.56
CA ARG A 12 -32.90 -0.57 10.22
C ARG A 12 -31.73 -0.51 9.24
N ASP A 13 -31.93 -0.97 7.99
CA ASP A 13 -30.96 -0.82 6.89
C ASP A 13 -30.92 0.57 6.28
N ARG A 14 -31.82 1.48 6.72
CA ARG A 14 -31.94 2.84 6.20
C ARG A 14 -31.10 3.88 6.94
N ASP A 15 -30.67 3.55 8.16
CA ASP A 15 -29.74 4.40 8.91
C ASP A 15 -28.31 4.00 8.52
N GLY A 16 -27.65 4.90 7.75
CA GLY A 16 -26.33 4.73 7.11
C GLY A 16 -25.13 4.46 8.03
N SER A 17 -25.35 3.78 9.17
CA SER A 17 -24.31 3.41 10.14
C SER A 17 -23.85 1.95 10.06
N ASP A 18 -24.49 1.10 9.26
CA ASP A 18 -24.19 -0.35 9.24
C ASP A 18 -23.57 -0.75 7.88
N ARG A 19 -22.44 -0.12 7.55
CA ARG A 19 -21.63 -0.50 6.39
C ARG A 19 -21.01 -1.86 6.64
N ARG A 20 -21.39 -2.86 5.84
CA ARG A 20 -20.92 -4.23 5.96
C ARG A 20 -20.05 -4.61 4.78
N LEU A 21 -18.99 -5.35 5.06
CA LEU A 21 -18.27 -6.07 4.02
C LEU A 21 -19.07 -7.31 3.65
N ILE A 22 -19.28 -7.54 2.36
CA ILE A 22 -20.02 -8.69 1.86
C ILE A 22 -19.07 -9.74 1.29
N PHE A 23 -19.49 -11.00 1.33
CA PHE A 23 -18.86 -12.09 0.59
C PHE A 23 -19.93 -12.74 -0.30
N THR A 24 -19.56 -13.11 -1.51
CA THR A 24 -20.50 -13.63 -2.51
C THR A 24 -20.37 -15.14 -2.71
N ALA A 25 -19.25 -15.73 -2.33
CA ALA A 25 -19.00 -17.16 -2.45
C ALA A 25 -18.60 -17.75 -1.09
N LEU A 26 -19.08 -18.96 -0.80
CA LEU A 26 -18.83 -19.65 0.48
C LEU A 26 -17.34 -19.86 0.76
N GLN A 27 -16.58 -20.15 -0.28
CA GLN A 27 -15.13 -20.38 -0.21
C GLN A 27 -14.30 -19.08 -0.19
N GLU A 28 -14.91 -17.94 -0.52
CA GLU A 28 -14.23 -16.64 -0.64
C GLU A 28 -13.60 -16.23 0.70
N THR A 29 -14.34 -16.38 1.79
CA THR A 29 -13.87 -16.02 3.13
C THR A 29 -12.68 -16.87 3.55
N PHE A 30 -12.75 -18.19 3.33
CA PHE A 30 -11.65 -19.11 3.67
C PHE A 30 -10.37 -18.78 2.89
N LEU A 31 -10.47 -18.60 1.56
CA LEU A 31 -9.33 -18.24 0.74
C LEU A 31 -8.75 -16.86 1.10
N THR A 32 -9.61 -15.93 1.50
CA THR A 32 -9.19 -14.61 1.94
C THR A 32 -8.39 -14.68 3.25
N TYR A 33 -8.84 -15.46 4.24
CA TYR A 33 -8.07 -15.67 5.47
C TYR A 33 -6.72 -16.32 5.20
N LEU A 34 -6.67 -17.29 4.30
CA LEU A 34 -5.43 -17.94 3.91
C LEU A 34 -4.46 -16.96 3.23
N LYS A 35 -4.96 -16.11 2.33
CA LYS A 35 -4.16 -15.03 1.71
C LYS A 35 -3.63 -14.05 2.74
N VAL A 36 -4.47 -13.60 3.67
CA VAL A 36 -4.07 -12.65 4.73
C VAL A 36 -3.00 -13.26 5.63
N SER A 37 -3.16 -14.52 6.03
CA SER A 37 -2.17 -15.24 6.86
C SER A 37 -0.83 -15.35 6.15
N PHE A 38 -0.83 -15.75 4.88
CA PHE A 38 0.38 -15.82 4.06
C PHE A 38 1.04 -14.44 3.88
N PHE A 39 0.24 -13.43 3.59
CA PHE A 39 0.72 -12.05 3.46
C PHE A 39 1.34 -11.53 4.76
N THR A 40 0.68 -11.75 5.90
CA THR A 40 1.19 -11.32 7.20
C THR A 40 2.52 -11.99 7.53
N ALA A 41 2.63 -13.30 7.31
CA ALA A 41 3.87 -14.03 7.49
C ALA A 41 4.99 -13.46 6.60
N PHE A 42 4.70 -13.21 5.33
CA PHE A 42 5.65 -12.63 4.39
C PHE A 42 6.04 -11.20 4.77
N PHE A 43 5.07 -10.37 5.17
CA PHE A 43 5.30 -8.99 5.58
C PHE A 43 6.23 -8.90 6.80
N VAL A 44 6.02 -9.76 7.81
CA VAL A 44 6.89 -9.83 9.00
C VAL A 44 8.28 -10.35 8.64
N THR A 45 8.38 -11.27 7.70
CA THR A 45 9.67 -11.86 7.30
C THR A 45 10.45 -10.97 6.33
N CYS A 46 9.77 -10.12 5.56
CA CYS A 46 10.38 -9.27 4.53
C CYS A 46 11.56 -8.41 5.02
N PRO A 47 11.48 -7.68 6.15
CA PRO A 47 12.62 -6.90 6.64
C PRO A 47 13.85 -7.77 6.98
N PHE A 48 13.64 -9.00 7.45
CA PHE A 48 14.74 -9.94 7.69
C PHE A 48 15.39 -10.41 6.38
N ILE A 49 14.59 -10.66 5.35
CA ILE A 49 15.08 -11.00 4.00
C ILE A 49 15.90 -9.83 3.44
N LEU A 50 15.38 -8.61 3.55
CA LEU A 50 16.07 -7.40 3.10
C LEU A 50 17.41 -7.22 3.83
N MET A 51 17.45 -7.41 5.15
CA MET A 51 18.71 -7.37 5.91
C MET A 51 19.70 -8.43 5.46
N GLN A 52 19.25 -9.65 5.10
CA GLN A 52 20.12 -10.70 4.59
C GLN A 52 20.68 -10.35 3.20
N ILE A 53 19.87 -9.78 2.32
CA ILE A 53 20.32 -9.27 1.03
C ILE A 53 21.42 -8.23 1.22
N TRP A 54 21.23 -7.27 2.14
CA TRP A 54 22.25 -6.28 2.47
C TRP A 54 23.54 -6.91 3.02
N LYS A 55 23.45 -7.89 3.92
CA LYS A 55 24.61 -8.64 4.42
C LYS A 55 25.33 -9.41 3.33
N PHE A 56 24.62 -9.89 2.32
CA PHE A 56 25.22 -10.56 1.18
C PHE A 56 25.96 -9.60 0.24
N ILE A 57 25.45 -8.39 0.08
CA ILE A 57 26.10 -7.34 -0.73
C ILE A 57 27.32 -6.76 -0.01
N ALA A 58 27.30 -6.67 1.31
CA ALA A 58 28.35 -6.06 2.13
C ALA A 58 29.78 -6.65 1.93
N PRO A 59 30.00 -7.96 1.75
CA PRO A 59 31.36 -8.49 1.51
C PRO A 59 31.96 -8.08 0.16
N GLY A 60 31.13 -7.69 -0.84
CA GLY A 60 31.61 -7.17 -2.11
C GLY A 60 32.17 -5.72 -2.04
N LEU A 61 32.01 -5.04 -0.91
CA LEU A 61 32.49 -3.68 -0.71
C LEU A 61 33.85 -3.62 0.00
N TYR A 62 34.60 -2.53 -0.24
CA TYR A 62 35.88 -2.26 0.44
C TYR A 62 35.73 -2.13 1.97
N LYS A 63 36.81 -2.47 2.72
CA LYS A 63 36.78 -2.48 4.20
C LYS A 63 36.31 -1.17 4.84
N HIS A 64 36.62 -0.03 4.24
CA HIS A 64 36.21 1.32 4.72
C HIS A 64 34.72 1.58 4.52
N GLU A 65 34.05 0.93 3.57
CA GLU A 65 32.65 1.15 3.25
C GLU A 65 31.71 0.29 4.10
N LYS A 66 32.25 -0.77 4.73
CA LYS A 66 31.46 -1.68 5.60
C LYS A 66 30.82 -0.95 6.79
N VAL A 67 31.53 0.01 7.39
CA VAL A 67 31.02 0.80 8.52
C VAL A 67 29.88 1.72 8.06
N ALA A 68 29.91 2.19 6.81
CA ALA A 68 28.88 3.04 6.24
C ALA A 68 27.58 2.28 5.93
N ILE A 69 27.59 0.95 5.82
CA ILE A 69 26.40 0.12 5.57
C ILE A 69 25.57 -0.13 6.83
N LEU A 70 26.21 -0.12 8.01
CA LEU A 70 25.53 -0.43 9.26
C LEU A 70 24.26 0.42 9.52
N PRO A 71 24.26 1.75 9.33
CA PRO A 71 23.05 2.56 9.49
C PRO A 71 21.96 2.17 8.49
N TYR A 72 22.30 1.80 7.25
CA TYR A 72 21.33 1.36 6.26
C TYR A 72 20.68 0.03 6.62
N LEU A 73 21.42 -0.87 7.26
CA LEU A 73 20.91 -2.14 7.73
C LEU A 73 19.79 -1.97 8.77
N ILE A 74 19.92 -0.96 9.64
CA ILE A 74 18.90 -0.63 10.65
C ILE A 74 17.76 0.17 10.02
N LEU A 75 18.07 1.08 9.10
CA LEU A 75 17.10 1.95 8.45
C LEU A 75 16.12 1.16 7.56
N THR A 76 16.60 0.10 6.89
CA THR A 76 15.81 -0.76 6.00
C THR A 76 14.54 -1.29 6.66
N PRO A 77 14.57 -2.04 7.79
CA PRO A 77 13.35 -2.53 8.42
C PRO A 77 12.47 -1.39 8.94
N VAL A 78 13.08 -0.32 9.46
CA VAL A 78 12.32 0.84 9.98
C VAL A 78 11.52 1.50 8.87
N LEU A 79 12.14 1.79 7.72
CA LEU A 79 11.44 2.39 6.58
C LEU A 79 10.38 1.45 5.99
N PHE A 80 10.62 0.14 5.97
CA PHE A 80 9.64 -0.82 5.50
C PHE A 80 8.35 -0.79 6.32
N PHE A 81 8.47 -0.84 7.65
CA PHE A 81 7.32 -0.74 8.55
C PHE A 81 6.67 0.65 8.52
N LEU A 82 7.46 1.70 8.37
CA LEU A 82 6.95 3.08 8.25
C LEU A 82 6.12 3.24 6.97
N GLY A 83 6.54 2.63 5.85
CA GLY A 83 5.75 2.57 4.63
C GLY A 83 4.40 1.86 4.84
N GLY A 84 4.39 0.72 5.53
CA GLY A 84 3.16 0.01 5.88
C GLY A 84 2.25 0.80 6.82
N MET A 85 2.81 1.46 7.83
CA MET A 85 2.07 2.34 8.74
C MET A 85 1.43 3.53 8.01
N LEU A 86 2.17 4.15 7.10
CA LEU A 86 1.67 5.29 6.31
C LEU A 86 0.45 4.87 5.48
N VAL A 87 0.48 3.69 4.87
CA VAL A 87 -0.68 3.17 4.16
C VAL A 87 -1.88 3.01 5.09
N TYR A 88 -1.68 2.34 6.22
CA TYR A 88 -2.77 2.00 7.12
C TYR A 88 -3.43 3.24 7.76
N TYR A 89 -2.61 4.19 8.26
CA TYR A 89 -3.13 5.36 9.00
C TYR A 89 -3.48 6.56 8.11
N LEU A 90 -2.82 6.72 6.97
CA LEU A 90 -3.02 7.90 6.12
C LEU A 90 -3.70 7.56 4.79
N ILE A 91 -3.13 6.64 4.01
CA ILE A 91 -3.60 6.40 2.65
C ILE A 91 -4.96 5.71 2.63
N MET A 92 -5.16 4.66 3.44
CA MET A 92 -6.42 3.91 3.46
C MET A 92 -7.62 4.75 3.87
N PRO A 93 -7.59 5.55 4.94
CA PRO A 93 -8.72 6.42 5.29
C PRO A 93 -9.04 7.46 4.19
N LEU A 94 -8.00 8.00 3.53
CA LEU A 94 -8.19 8.94 2.42
C LEU A 94 -8.80 8.26 1.19
N ALA A 95 -8.31 7.08 0.82
CA ALA A 95 -8.83 6.30 -0.29
C ALA A 95 -10.29 5.89 -0.06
N ILE A 96 -10.63 5.42 1.14
CA ILE A 96 -12.01 5.07 1.49
C ILE A 96 -12.91 6.30 1.38
N LYS A 97 -12.53 7.46 1.91
CA LYS A 97 -13.30 8.70 1.78
C LYS A 97 -13.49 9.09 0.32
N PHE A 98 -12.47 8.93 -0.50
CA PHE A 98 -12.54 9.19 -1.93
C PHE A 98 -13.55 8.28 -2.62
N PHE A 99 -13.49 6.96 -2.40
CA PHE A 99 -14.46 6.04 -2.99
C PHE A 99 -15.89 6.27 -2.50
N LEU A 100 -16.07 6.63 -1.23
CA LEU A 100 -17.36 6.97 -0.68
C LEU A 100 -17.94 8.28 -1.25
N SER A 101 -17.13 9.17 -1.78
CA SER A 101 -17.62 10.40 -2.43
C SER A 101 -18.38 10.14 -3.74
N PHE A 102 -18.26 8.94 -4.30
CA PHE A 102 -19.02 8.51 -5.47
C PHE A 102 -20.37 7.88 -5.13
N GLU A 103 -20.67 7.66 -3.84
CA GLU A 103 -22.00 7.21 -3.43
C GLU A 103 -23.05 8.31 -3.73
N SER A 104 -24.17 7.91 -4.34
CA SER A 104 -25.32 8.78 -4.55
C SER A 104 -26.56 8.20 -3.85
N THR A 105 -27.17 8.99 -2.98
CA THR A 105 -28.40 8.65 -2.23
C THR A 105 -29.67 8.67 -3.07
N GLY A 106 -29.58 8.81 -4.39
CA GLY A 106 -30.74 8.78 -5.27
C GLY A 106 -31.63 10.03 -5.25
N LEU A 107 -31.23 11.09 -4.52
CA LEU A 107 -31.99 12.35 -4.50
C LEU A 107 -31.94 13.11 -5.84
N SER A 108 -30.88 12.90 -6.62
CA SER A 108 -30.68 13.53 -7.94
C SER A 108 -30.81 12.57 -9.11
N THR A 109 -30.81 11.26 -8.86
CA THR A 109 -30.97 10.20 -9.89
C THR A 109 -31.87 9.11 -9.36
N ASN A 110 -32.74 8.55 -10.21
CA ASN A 110 -33.72 7.53 -9.81
C ASN A 110 -33.11 6.19 -9.33
N LEU A 111 -31.77 6.05 -9.34
CA LEU A 111 -31.05 4.84 -8.92
C LEU A 111 -30.03 5.20 -7.85
N PRO A 112 -30.18 4.69 -6.61
CA PRO A 112 -29.17 4.85 -5.57
C PRO A 112 -27.94 3.99 -5.90
N ILE A 113 -26.75 4.60 -5.85
CA ILE A 113 -25.45 3.92 -5.98
C ILE A 113 -24.84 3.85 -4.58
N GLN A 114 -24.69 2.64 -4.06
CA GLN A 114 -24.07 2.37 -2.76
C GLN A 114 -22.83 1.51 -2.94
N LEU A 115 -21.78 1.79 -2.16
CA LEU A 115 -20.55 1.01 -2.16
C LEU A 115 -20.72 -0.25 -1.31
N GLU A 116 -20.88 -1.39 -1.94
CA GLU A 116 -20.85 -2.70 -1.29
C GLU A 116 -19.48 -3.35 -1.52
N ALA A 117 -18.55 -3.13 -0.60
CA ALA A 117 -17.19 -3.65 -0.72
C ALA A 117 -17.14 -5.15 -0.41
N LYS A 118 -16.58 -5.94 -1.34
CA LYS A 118 -16.28 -7.37 -1.09
C LYS A 118 -15.05 -7.50 -0.21
N VAL A 119 -15.13 -8.41 0.77
CA VAL A 119 -14.03 -8.67 1.73
C VAL A 119 -12.72 -8.99 1.02
N ASN A 120 -12.76 -9.88 0.04
CA ASN A 120 -11.57 -10.30 -0.70
C ASN A 120 -10.92 -9.14 -1.50
N GLU A 121 -11.73 -8.30 -2.14
CA GLU A 121 -11.23 -7.16 -2.93
C GLU A 121 -10.62 -6.09 -2.03
N TYR A 122 -11.31 -5.75 -0.94
CA TYR A 122 -10.82 -4.79 0.04
C TYR A 122 -9.49 -5.22 0.66
N LEU A 123 -9.41 -6.44 1.19
CA LEU A 123 -8.18 -6.95 1.81
C LEU A 123 -7.05 -7.11 0.79
N SER A 124 -7.35 -7.53 -0.44
CA SER A 124 -6.36 -7.61 -1.51
C SER A 124 -5.78 -6.25 -1.87
N LEU A 125 -6.62 -5.21 -1.90
CA LEU A 125 -6.21 -3.82 -2.12
C LEU A 125 -5.28 -3.34 -1.00
N VAL A 126 -5.67 -3.53 0.27
CA VAL A 126 -4.88 -3.16 1.44
C VAL A 126 -3.51 -3.83 1.41
N MET A 127 -3.48 -5.16 1.18
CA MET A 127 -2.24 -5.94 1.11
C MET A 127 -1.31 -5.44 0.00
N LYS A 128 -1.84 -5.20 -1.20
CA LYS A 128 -1.06 -4.66 -2.33
C LYS A 128 -0.46 -3.30 -2.01
N LEU A 129 -1.26 -2.39 -1.43
CA LEU A 129 -0.80 -1.06 -1.06
C LEU A 129 0.30 -1.11 0.01
N ILE A 130 0.10 -1.86 1.10
CA ILE A 130 1.09 -1.99 2.17
C ILE A 130 2.42 -2.51 1.61
N PHE A 131 2.36 -3.50 0.73
CA PHE A 131 3.54 -4.08 0.13
C PHE A 131 4.23 -3.13 -0.85
N ALA A 132 3.45 -2.47 -1.72
CA ALA A 132 3.96 -1.49 -2.67
C ALA A 132 4.68 -0.33 -1.97
N PHE A 133 4.07 0.23 -0.93
CA PHE A 133 4.69 1.30 -0.14
C PHE A 133 5.90 0.81 0.66
N GLY A 134 5.81 -0.38 1.29
CA GLY A 134 6.93 -0.96 2.00
C GLY A 134 8.18 -1.12 1.13
N ILE A 135 8.02 -1.63 -0.09
CA ILE A 135 9.11 -1.74 -1.06
C ILE A 135 9.56 -0.38 -1.58
N SER A 136 8.62 0.52 -1.86
CA SER A 136 8.93 1.86 -2.38
C SER A 136 9.79 2.67 -1.42
N PHE A 137 9.56 2.54 -0.12
CA PHE A 137 10.39 3.16 0.92
C PHE A 137 11.81 2.60 0.98
N GLN A 138 12.10 1.47 0.33
CA GLN A 138 13.47 0.95 0.21
C GLN A 138 14.28 1.68 -0.88
N LEU A 139 13.62 2.31 -1.87
CA LEU A 139 14.33 2.97 -2.96
C LEU A 139 15.28 4.09 -2.50
N PRO A 140 14.91 4.99 -1.57
CA PRO A 140 15.84 5.99 -1.05
C PRO A 140 17.08 5.36 -0.37
N VAL A 141 16.90 4.22 0.30
CA VAL A 141 18.00 3.49 0.96
C VAL A 141 18.94 2.93 -0.10
N VAL A 142 18.38 2.26 -1.12
CA VAL A 142 19.15 1.69 -2.23
C VAL A 142 19.92 2.77 -2.99
N LEU A 143 19.25 3.88 -3.34
CA LEU A 143 19.86 4.97 -4.09
C LEU A 143 20.96 5.66 -3.29
N SER A 144 20.75 5.93 -2.01
CA SER A 144 21.77 6.56 -1.16
C SER A 144 22.99 5.67 -0.95
N LEU A 145 22.81 4.35 -0.90
CA LEU A 145 23.94 3.43 -0.85
C LEU A 145 24.70 3.40 -2.19
N LEU A 146 23.98 3.29 -3.33
CA LEU A 146 24.59 3.31 -4.67
C LEU A 146 25.37 4.61 -4.92
N ALA A 147 24.88 5.73 -4.41
CA ALA A 147 25.59 7.02 -4.49
C ALA A 147 26.86 7.01 -3.62
N ARG A 148 26.83 6.38 -2.44
CA ARG A 148 28.01 6.27 -1.58
C ARG A 148 29.12 5.39 -2.16
N ILE A 149 28.74 4.33 -2.87
CA ILE A 149 29.69 3.42 -3.55
C ILE A 149 30.23 4.06 -4.84
N GLY A 150 29.68 5.21 -5.26
CA GLY A 150 30.12 5.91 -6.47
C GLY A 150 29.57 5.30 -7.77
N ILE A 151 28.60 4.37 -7.71
CA ILE A 151 27.97 3.80 -8.89
C ILE A 151 27.01 4.80 -9.53
N VAL A 152 26.37 5.63 -8.70
CA VAL A 152 25.43 6.66 -9.15
C VAL A 152 25.93 8.02 -8.70
N ASP A 153 26.20 8.90 -9.66
CA ASP A 153 26.58 10.28 -9.38
C ASP A 153 25.32 11.14 -9.16
N SER A 154 25.43 12.06 -8.20
CA SER A 154 24.35 13.02 -7.89
C SER A 154 24.04 13.93 -9.08
N GLN A 155 25.00 14.20 -9.95
CA GLN A 155 24.82 14.98 -11.16
C GLN A 155 24.00 14.22 -12.20
N PHE A 156 24.26 12.92 -12.37
CA PHE A 156 23.49 12.03 -13.24
C PHE A 156 22.01 11.98 -12.84
N LEU A 157 21.70 11.88 -11.53
CA LEU A 157 20.33 11.90 -11.02
C LEU A 157 19.62 13.23 -11.30
N LYS A 158 20.31 14.36 -11.15
CA LYS A 158 19.75 15.69 -11.42
C LYS A 158 19.40 15.87 -12.90
N GLU A 159 20.28 15.46 -13.81
CA GLU A 159 20.06 15.56 -15.25
C GLU A 159 18.90 14.67 -15.73
N ARG A 160 18.72 13.49 -15.10
CA ARG A 160 17.70 12.51 -15.48
C ARG A 160 16.40 12.64 -14.68
N ARG A 161 16.29 13.64 -13.79
CA ARG A 161 15.15 13.81 -12.89
C ARG A 161 13.79 13.75 -13.59
N LYS A 162 13.64 14.35 -14.77
CA LYS A 162 12.39 14.32 -15.55
C LYS A 162 11.95 12.91 -15.94
N TYR A 163 12.89 12.03 -16.28
CA TYR A 163 12.57 10.64 -16.62
C TYR A 163 12.25 9.82 -15.37
N VAL A 164 12.96 10.04 -14.27
CA VAL A 164 12.71 9.39 -12.99
C VAL A 164 11.30 9.69 -12.50
N VAL A 165 10.85 10.94 -12.58
CA VAL A 165 9.48 11.33 -12.21
C VAL A 165 8.45 10.55 -13.04
N VAL A 166 8.61 10.49 -14.36
CA VAL A 166 7.68 9.75 -15.23
C VAL A 166 7.65 8.25 -14.89
N ILE A 167 8.83 7.66 -14.66
CA ILE A 167 8.94 6.23 -14.30
C ILE A 167 8.27 5.96 -12.95
N ILE A 168 8.44 6.83 -11.95
CA ILE A 168 7.81 6.72 -10.64
C ILE A 168 6.30 6.75 -10.78
N PHE A 169 5.73 7.71 -11.51
CA PHE A 169 4.29 7.80 -11.72
C PHE A 169 3.74 6.61 -12.53
N ALA A 170 4.47 6.12 -13.52
CA ALA A 170 4.09 4.93 -14.26
C ALA A 170 4.09 3.67 -13.38
N ALA A 171 5.14 3.50 -12.55
CA ALA A 171 5.22 2.40 -11.59
C ALA A 171 4.11 2.50 -10.53
N ALA A 172 3.85 3.70 -10.01
CA ALA A 172 2.75 3.93 -9.08
C ALA A 172 1.41 3.54 -9.70
N ALA A 173 1.13 3.97 -10.94
CA ALA A 173 -0.12 3.62 -11.63
C ALA A 173 -0.30 2.11 -11.86
N LEU A 174 0.79 1.35 -11.99
CA LEU A 174 0.76 -0.11 -12.13
C LEU A 174 0.50 -0.82 -10.79
N LEU A 175 1.06 -0.28 -9.71
CA LEU A 175 1.02 -0.89 -8.37
C LEU A 175 -0.24 -0.51 -7.58
N THR A 176 -0.76 0.71 -7.78
CA THR A 176 -1.95 1.20 -7.09
C THR A 176 -3.20 1.07 -7.97
N PRO A 177 -4.41 1.03 -7.37
CA PRO A 177 -5.65 1.21 -8.12
C PRO A 177 -5.61 2.55 -8.88
N PRO A 178 -6.46 2.72 -9.92
CA PRO A 178 -6.53 3.96 -10.69
C PRO A 178 -7.21 5.10 -9.90
N ASP A 179 -6.72 5.40 -8.70
CA ASP A 179 -7.16 6.52 -7.88
C ASP A 179 -5.99 7.51 -7.65
N PRO A 180 -6.24 8.81 -7.81
CA PRO A 180 -5.20 9.83 -7.71
C PRO A 180 -4.59 9.92 -6.30
N ILE A 181 -5.33 9.56 -5.26
CA ILE A 181 -4.89 9.69 -3.87
C ILE A 181 -3.77 8.69 -3.57
N THR A 182 -3.97 7.40 -3.88
CA THR A 182 -2.94 6.39 -3.63
C THR A 182 -1.75 6.56 -4.56
N GLN A 183 -1.98 6.96 -5.82
CA GLN A 183 -0.92 7.18 -6.78
C GLN A 183 0.00 8.34 -6.38
N ILE A 184 -0.56 9.49 -5.99
CA ILE A 184 0.22 10.64 -5.51
C ILE A 184 0.89 10.30 -4.18
N GLY A 185 0.16 9.63 -3.27
CA GLY A 185 0.68 9.20 -1.99
C GLY A 185 1.91 8.30 -2.11
N LEU A 186 1.96 7.43 -3.14
CA LEU A 186 3.12 6.58 -3.43
C LEU A 186 4.25 7.37 -4.10
N ALA A 187 3.91 8.29 -4.99
CA ALA A 187 4.91 9.06 -5.73
C ALA A 187 5.70 10.04 -4.84
N ILE A 188 5.06 10.66 -3.84
CA ILE A 188 5.72 11.65 -2.97
C ILE A 188 6.97 11.09 -2.27
N PRO A 189 6.91 9.96 -1.53
CA PRO A 189 8.09 9.41 -0.86
C PRO A 189 9.20 8.97 -1.81
N LEU A 190 8.85 8.68 -3.06
CA LEU A 190 9.81 8.25 -4.09
C LEU A 190 10.52 9.44 -4.76
N LEU A 191 9.94 10.64 -4.69
CA LEU A 191 10.48 11.86 -5.29
C LEU A 191 11.41 12.65 -4.35
N ILE A 192 11.31 12.38 -3.04
CA ILE A 192 12.13 13.00 -1.99
C ILE A 192 13.48 12.29 -1.92
#